data_ae8b4798b3663317de5c4d41c2a19423
#
_entry.id   ae8b4798b3663317de5c4d41c2a19423
#
_cell.length_a   1.000
_cell.length_b   1.000
_cell.length_c   1.000
_cell.angle_alpha   90.00
_cell.angle_beta   90.00
_cell.angle_gamma   90.00
#
_symmetry.space_group_name_H-M   'P 1'
#
loop_
_entity.id
_entity.type
_entity.pdbx_description
1 polymer ?
#
loop_
_entity_poly.entity_id
_entity_poly.type
_entity_poly.pdbx_seq_one_letter_code
_entity_poly.pdbx_strand_id
1 'polypeptide(L)'
;NLQGNPNVTTLFLPNYQSSHEGKYTVTDYADMDNKRLMDMPALFSFPNHVYMAITEAAVRDYAGMYLWKENGALLGKLSPKLGQERIKVEASLPHQSPWRVLMISDQIGSLIASNILTNLNEPCKIEDTSWIKPGKTTFTWWNGNVVPDTTFLGGNNFPTNKYYIDFVARNGLDYHSIYGNAEQAWYDEDGAGFGSPGPKADILKVVPSLNMQEICDYAKSQGVRIHL
;
A
#
# COMPACT_ATOMS: atom_id res chain seq x y z
N ASN A 1 -19.78 -8.27 -21.50
CA ASN A 1 -18.76 -8.19 -22.56
C ASN A 1 -18.45 -6.72 -22.84
N LEU A 2 -17.16 -6.36 -22.85
CA LEU A 2 -16.73 -5.02 -23.28
C LEU A 2 -16.69 -5.00 -24.81
N GLN A 3 -17.57 -4.18 -25.40
CA GLN A 3 -17.55 -3.93 -26.84
C GLN A 3 -16.49 -2.89 -27.19
N GLY A 4 -15.94 -2.94 -28.41
CA GLY A 4 -14.97 -1.96 -28.89
C GLY A 4 -13.50 -2.28 -28.55
N ASN A 5 -13.22 -3.45 -28.01
CA ASN A 5 -11.86 -3.96 -27.72
C ASN A 5 -10.91 -2.90 -27.13
N PRO A 6 -11.14 -2.39 -25.92
CA PRO A 6 -10.28 -1.36 -25.33
C PRO A 6 -8.88 -1.88 -25.03
N ASN A 7 -7.90 -1.00 -25.00
CA ASN A 7 -6.62 -1.26 -24.35
C ASN A 7 -6.82 -1.25 -22.84
N VAL A 8 -6.27 -2.25 -22.15
CA VAL A 8 -6.32 -2.37 -20.69
C VAL A 8 -4.93 -2.09 -20.13
N THR A 9 -4.87 -1.10 -19.26
CA THR A 9 -3.66 -0.81 -18.47
C THR A 9 -3.90 -1.25 -17.03
N THR A 10 -3.15 -2.25 -16.59
CA THR A 10 -3.26 -2.81 -15.24
C THR A 10 -1.97 -3.49 -14.80
N LEU A 11 -1.86 -3.77 -13.52
CA LEU A 11 -0.89 -4.69 -12.97
C LEU A 11 -1.52 -6.09 -12.90
N PHE A 12 -0.90 -7.06 -13.55
CA PHE A 12 -1.29 -8.45 -13.41
C PHE A 12 -0.60 -9.10 -12.21
N LEU A 13 -1.38 -9.70 -11.37
CA LEU A 13 -0.92 -10.33 -10.13
C LEU A 13 -0.85 -11.85 -10.27
N PRO A 14 0.17 -12.51 -9.70
CA PRO A 14 0.30 -13.97 -9.72
C PRO A 14 -0.73 -14.66 -8.80
N ASN A 15 -1.14 -13.99 -7.72
CA ASN A 15 -2.10 -14.50 -6.74
C ASN A 15 -2.64 -13.34 -5.88
N TYR A 16 -3.56 -13.65 -4.95
CA TYR A 16 -4.19 -12.67 -4.05
C TYR A 16 -3.27 -12.17 -2.92
N GLN A 17 -2.11 -12.80 -2.69
CA GLN A 17 -1.17 -12.46 -1.61
C GLN A 17 0.06 -11.68 -2.12
N SER A 18 0.07 -11.29 -3.38
CA SER A 18 1.18 -10.52 -3.95
C SER A 18 1.23 -9.09 -3.42
N SER A 19 2.40 -8.49 -3.48
CA SER A 19 2.68 -7.16 -2.91
C SER A 19 2.03 -5.99 -3.65
N HIS A 20 1.34 -6.22 -4.75
CA HIS A 20 0.81 -5.15 -5.63
C HIS A 20 1.89 -4.22 -6.20
N GLU A 21 3.13 -4.69 -6.23
CA GLU A 21 4.28 -3.98 -6.80
C GLU A 21 4.72 -4.65 -8.10
N GLY A 22 4.89 -3.85 -9.14
CA GLY A 22 5.31 -4.38 -10.42
C GLY A 22 5.14 -3.39 -11.56
N LYS A 23 5.41 -3.86 -12.77
CA LYS A 23 5.25 -3.04 -13.97
C LYS A 23 3.83 -3.17 -14.50
N TYR A 24 3.21 -2.04 -14.76
CA TYR A 24 1.94 -2.01 -15.48
C TYR A 24 2.11 -2.52 -16.90
N THR A 25 1.12 -3.27 -17.34
CA THR A 25 1.05 -3.82 -18.70
C THR A 25 -0.08 -3.14 -19.45
N VAL A 26 0.16 -2.82 -20.72
CA VAL A 26 -0.88 -2.37 -21.65
C VAL A 26 -1.12 -3.50 -22.63
N THR A 27 -2.36 -3.96 -22.77
CA THR A 27 -2.74 -5.06 -23.67
C THR A 27 -4.16 -4.85 -24.19
N ASP A 28 -4.43 -5.35 -25.39
CA ASP A 28 -5.78 -5.37 -25.91
C ASP A 28 -6.67 -6.31 -25.08
N TYR A 29 -7.91 -5.90 -24.82
CA TYR A 29 -8.82 -6.72 -24.05
C TYR A 29 -9.08 -8.09 -24.68
N ALA A 30 -9.11 -8.17 -26.03
CA ALA A 30 -9.27 -9.42 -26.75
C ALA A 30 -8.13 -10.40 -26.48
N ASP A 31 -6.89 -9.88 -26.40
CA ASP A 31 -5.67 -10.68 -26.28
C ASP A 31 -5.31 -11.05 -24.83
N MET A 32 -6.07 -10.53 -23.88
CA MET A 32 -5.86 -10.86 -22.46
C MET A 32 -6.13 -12.33 -22.16
N ASP A 33 -5.24 -12.95 -21.39
CA ASP A 33 -5.44 -14.29 -20.85
C ASP A 33 -6.68 -14.37 -19.96
N ASN A 34 -7.38 -15.51 -20.06
CA ASN A 34 -8.48 -15.80 -19.12
C ASN A 34 -7.93 -16.09 -17.71
N LYS A 35 -8.70 -15.67 -16.70
CA LYS A 35 -8.47 -15.97 -15.29
C LYS A 35 -7.13 -15.45 -14.73
N ARG A 36 -6.57 -14.44 -15.36
CA ARG A 36 -5.42 -13.71 -14.84
C ARG A 36 -5.91 -12.55 -13.97
N LEU A 37 -5.45 -12.48 -12.73
CA LEU A 37 -5.86 -11.42 -11.80
C LEU A 37 -5.31 -10.08 -12.26
N MET A 38 -6.20 -9.09 -12.30
CA MET A 38 -5.86 -7.69 -12.52
C MET A 38 -6.06 -6.92 -11.23
N ASP A 39 -5.06 -6.14 -10.89
CA ASP A 39 -5.14 -5.18 -9.80
C ASP A 39 -6.03 -3.99 -10.13
N MET A 40 -6.43 -3.25 -9.13
CA MET A 40 -7.21 -2.03 -9.28
C MET A 40 -6.47 -0.80 -8.73
N PRO A 41 -6.71 0.37 -9.32
CA PRO A 41 -7.60 0.65 -10.43
C PRO A 41 -7.12 0.08 -11.75
N ALA A 42 -8.01 -0.52 -12.54
CA ALA A 42 -7.72 -0.94 -13.91
C ALA A 42 -8.29 0.09 -14.89
N LEU A 43 -7.45 0.54 -15.83
CA LEU A 43 -7.82 1.54 -16.84
C LEU A 43 -8.12 0.87 -18.18
N PHE A 44 -9.26 1.21 -18.76
CA PHE A 44 -9.72 0.77 -20.07
C PHE A 44 -9.78 1.97 -21.01
N SER A 45 -8.99 1.95 -22.07
CA SER A 45 -8.93 3.02 -23.08
C SER A 45 -9.61 2.54 -24.36
N PHE A 46 -10.75 3.13 -24.68
CA PHE A 46 -11.54 2.78 -25.88
C PHE A 46 -11.10 3.61 -27.10
N PRO A 47 -11.27 3.07 -28.33
CA PRO A 47 -10.83 3.76 -29.55
C PRO A 47 -11.42 5.16 -29.74
N ASN A 48 -12.60 5.45 -29.20
CA ASN A 48 -13.29 6.73 -29.36
C ASN A 48 -12.91 7.78 -28.30
N HIS A 49 -11.71 7.69 -27.74
CA HIS A 49 -11.25 8.57 -26.64
C HIS A 49 -12.18 8.53 -25.43
N VAL A 50 -12.78 7.38 -25.15
CA VAL A 50 -13.50 7.12 -23.90
C VAL A 50 -12.58 6.32 -22.99
N TYR A 51 -12.43 6.79 -21.78
CA TYR A 51 -11.60 6.15 -20.74
C TYR A 51 -12.48 5.70 -19.60
N MET A 52 -12.26 4.48 -19.12
CA MET A 52 -12.98 3.93 -17.98
C MET A 52 -11.99 3.38 -16.96
N ALA A 53 -12.08 3.85 -15.72
CA ALA A 53 -11.37 3.25 -14.60
C ALA A 53 -12.35 2.45 -13.73
N ILE A 54 -11.96 1.23 -13.37
CA ILE A 54 -12.73 0.38 -12.45
C ILE A 54 -11.96 0.29 -11.14
N THR A 55 -12.65 0.58 -10.04
CA THR A 55 -12.06 0.58 -8.70
C THR A 55 -13.14 0.36 -7.62
N GLU A 56 -12.76 0.55 -6.36
CA GLU A 56 -13.63 0.43 -5.19
C GLU A 56 -13.60 1.70 -4.34
N ALA A 57 -14.64 1.91 -3.54
CA ALA A 57 -14.65 2.91 -2.48
C ALA A 57 -15.36 2.37 -1.24
N ALA A 58 -15.08 2.95 -0.07
CA ALA A 58 -15.60 2.55 1.23
C ALA A 58 -15.37 1.04 1.53
N VAL A 59 -14.16 0.56 1.25
CA VAL A 59 -13.76 -0.81 1.59
C VAL A 59 -13.49 -0.88 3.08
N ARG A 60 -14.49 -1.32 3.84
CA ARG A 60 -14.43 -1.43 5.29
C ARG A 60 -14.83 -2.82 5.71
N ASP A 61 -13.97 -3.49 6.44
CA ASP A 61 -14.19 -4.85 6.94
C ASP A 61 -14.74 -5.79 5.85
N TYR A 62 -14.12 -5.73 4.68
CA TYR A 62 -14.57 -6.44 3.49
C TYR A 62 -13.38 -6.86 2.63
N ALA A 63 -13.55 -7.97 1.89
CA ALA A 63 -12.52 -8.44 0.97
C ALA A 63 -12.31 -7.48 -0.20
N GLY A 64 -11.07 -7.17 -0.53
CA GLY A 64 -10.71 -6.39 -1.70
C GLY A 64 -11.13 -7.07 -3.00
N MET A 65 -11.54 -6.28 -3.98
CA MET A 65 -11.91 -6.77 -5.30
C MET A 65 -10.72 -6.75 -6.24
N TYR A 66 -10.68 -7.75 -7.11
CA TYR A 66 -9.81 -7.87 -8.27
C TYR A 66 -10.68 -8.06 -9.50
N LEU A 67 -10.08 -7.88 -10.66
CA LEU A 67 -10.75 -8.16 -11.91
C LEU A 67 -10.08 -9.34 -12.62
N TRP A 68 -10.84 -10.06 -13.43
CA TRP A 68 -10.29 -10.97 -14.42
C TRP A 68 -11.23 -11.14 -15.61
N LYS A 69 -10.68 -11.58 -16.73
CA LYS A 69 -11.48 -11.94 -17.92
C LYS A 69 -11.81 -13.43 -17.86
N GLU A 70 -13.03 -13.78 -18.15
CA GLU A 70 -13.47 -15.17 -18.31
C GLU A 70 -14.52 -15.28 -19.41
N ASN A 71 -14.25 -16.09 -20.42
CA ASN A 71 -15.13 -16.30 -21.58
C ASN A 71 -15.57 -14.98 -22.24
N GLY A 72 -14.66 -14.02 -22.37
CA GLY A 72 -14.93 -12.71 -22.96
C GLY A 72 -15.67 -11.73 -22.04
N ALA A 73 -16.05 -12.13 -20.84
CA ALA A 73 -16.63 -11.24 -19.82
C ALA A 73 -15.58 -10.75 -18.83
N LEU A 74 -15.71 -9.49 -18.40
CA LEU A 74 -14.95 -8.95 -17.28
C LEU A 74 -15.72 -9.24 -15.98
N LEU A 75 -15.06 -9.84 -15.02
CA LEU A 75 -15.65 -10.27 -13.75
C LEU A 75 -14.89 -9.68 -12.57
N GLY A 76 -15.63 -9.26 -11.54
CA GLY A 76 -15.07 -8.95 -10.23
C GLY A 76 -14.83 -10.24 -9.43
N LYS A 77 -13.69 -10.30 -8.75
CA LYS A 77 -13.33 -11.41 -7.85
C LYS A 77 -12.92 -10.83 -6.51
N LEU A 78 -13.34 -11.45 -5.44
CA LEU A 78 -12.94 -11.05 -4.08
C LEU A 78 -11.77 -11.90 -3.61
N SER A 79 -10.82 -11.26 -2.90
CA SER A 79 -9.76 -12.00 -2.23
C SER A 79 -10.35 -12.98 -1.22
N PRO A 80 -9.82 -14.22 -1.16
CA PRO A 80 -10.29 -15.19 -0.18
C PRO A 80 -9.75 -14.89 1.21
N LYS A 81 -10.44 -15.34 2.23
CA LYS A 81 -9.93 -15.39 3.59
C LYS A 81 -8.73 -16.34 3.64
N LEU A 82 -7.64 -15.90 4.27
CA LEU A 82 -6.43 -16.70 4.37
C LEU A 82 -6.72 -18.05 5.02
N GLY A 83 -6.28 -19.15 4.38
CA GLY A 83 -6.51 -20.52 4.83
C GLY A 83 -7.96 -21.03 4.63
N GLN A 84 -8.86 -20.22 4.08
CA GLN A 84 -10.27 -20.58 3.84
C GLN A 84 -10.75 -20.05 2.49
N GLU A 85 -10.22 -20.54 1.40
CA GLU A 85 -10.40 -19.98 0.05
C GLU A 85 -11.84 -19.84 -0.43
N ARG A 86 -12.78 -20.61 0.13
CA ARG A 86 -14.20 -20.50 -0.21
C ARG A 86 -14.88 -19.30 0.42
N ILE A 87 -14.34 -18.80 1.55
CA ILE A 87 -14.90 -17.66 2.27
C ILE A 87 -14.24 -16.39 1.72
N LYS A 88 -15.07 -15.44 1.34
CA LYS A 88 -14.64 -14.12 0.88
C LYS A 88 -14.95 -13.03 1.91
N VAL A 89 -16.09 -13.15 2.57
CA VAL A 89 -16.54 -12.22 3.59
C VAL A 89 -17.24 -12.99 4.69
N GLU A 90 -16.90 -12.68 5.94
CA GLU A 90 -17.67 -13.04 7.14
C GLU A 90 -18.09 -11.73 7.79
N ALA A 91 -19.38 -11.52 7.97
CA ALA A 91 -19.88 -10.28 8.55
C ALA A 91 -21.16 -10.52 9.36
N SER A 92 -21.33 -9.74 10.43
CA SER A 92 -22.60 -9.67 11.15
C SER A 92 -23.57 -8.76 10.40
N LEU A 93 -24.84 -9.13 10.37
CA LEU A 93 -25.89 -8.30 9.75
C LEU A 93 -26.48 -7.30 10.76
N PRO A 94 -26.86 -6.09 10.29
CA PRO A 94 -26.74 -5.58 8.92
C PRO A 94 -25.29 -5.25 8.55
N HIS A 95 -24.89 -5.53 7.30
CA HIS A 95 -23.57 -5.23 6.77
C HIS A 95 -23.68 -4.56 5.38
N GLN A 96 -22.75 -3.65 5.08
CA GLN A 96 -22.74 -2.91 3.82
C GLN A 96 -21.51 -3.31 3.00
N SER A 97 -21.70 -3.68 1.74
CA SER A 97 -20.60 -3.93 0.82
C SER A 97 -19.95 -2.62 0.35
N PRO A 98 -18.66 -2.64 -0.06
CA PRO A 98 -18.03 -1.52 -0.73
C PRO A 98 -18.74 -1.11 -2.01
N TRP A 99 -18.55 0.13 -2.42
CA TRP A 99 -18.93 0.61 -3.74
C TRP A 99 -18.05 -0.02 -4.80
N ARG A 100 -18.69 -0.46 -5.90
CA ARG A 100 -18.00 -0.86 -7.14
C ARG A 100 -18.11 0.31 -8.09
N VAL A 101 -16.98 0.96 -8.36
CA VAL A 101 -16.96 2.27 -9.02
C VAL A 101 -16.45 2.12 -10.44
N LEU A 102 -17.25 2.59 -11.40
CA LEU A 102 -16.85 2.78 -12.79
C LEU A 102 -16.82 4.29 -13.06
N MET A 103 -15.61 4.82 -13.22
CA MET A 103 -15.44 6.22 -13.64
C MET A 103 -15.25 6.26 -15.14
N ILE A 104 -16.03 7.09 -15.83
CA ILE A 104 -16.00 7.20 -17.30
C ILE A 104 -15.79 8.66 -17.67
N SER A 105 -14.88 8.93 -18.60
CA SER A 105 -14.59 10.28 -19.11
C SER A 105 -14.04 10.22 -20.54
N ASP A 106 -14.19 11.30 -21.27
CA ASP A 106 -13.50 11.56 -22.54
C ASP A 106 -12.10 12.17 -22.34
N GLN A 107 -11.76 12.49 -21.10
CA GLN A 107 -10.46 13.05 -20.69
C GLN A 107 -9.82 12.14 -19.64
N ILE A 108 -8.72 11.49 -20.00
CA ILE A 108 -8.03 10.56 -19.08
C ILE A 108 -7.61 11.25 -17.76
N GLY A 109 -7.17 12.50 -17.82
CA GLY A 109 -6.78 13.27 -16.62
C GLY A 109 -7.93 13.53 -15.65
N SER A 110 -9.18 13.54 -16.13
CA SER A 110 -10.34 13.74 -15.27
C SER A 110 -10.60 12.56 -14.34
N LEU A 111 -10.13 11.35 -14.69
CA LEU A 111 -10.28 10.18 -13.85
C LEU A 111 -9.47 10.31 -12.56
N ILE A 112 -8.22 10.80 -12.64
CA ILE A 112 -7.35 10.98 -11.47
C ILE A 112 -7.72 12.24 -10.67
N ALA A 113 -8.27 13.26 -11.33
CA ALA A 113 -8.72 14.49 -10.68
C ALA A 113 -10.13 14.38 -10.07
N SER A 114 -10.79 13.25 -10.22
CA SER A 114 -12.17 13.03 -9.77
C SER A 114 -12.26 12.88 -8.25
N ASN A 115 -13.26 13.54 -7.66
CA ASN A 115 -13.61 13.38 -6.24
C ASN A 115 -14.62 12.24 -5.97
N ILE A 116 -14.95 11.43 -6.96
CA ILE A 116 -15.94 10.35 -6.81
C ILE A 116 -15.57 9.42 -5.66
N LEU A 117 -14.32 8.97 -5.59
CA LEU A 117 -13.90 8.02 -4.56
C LEU A 117 -13.97 8.63 -3.17
N THR A 118 -13.54 9.87 -2.99
CA THR A 118 -13.62 10.56 -1.70
C THR A 118 -15.06 10.82 -1.29
N ASN A 119 -15.95 11.16 -2.24
CA ASN A 119 -17.37 11.42 -1.97
C ASN A 119 -18.17 10.14 -1.63
N LEU A 120 -17.70 8.98 -2.05
CA LEU A 120 -18.31 7.68 -1.72
C LEU A 120 -17.82 7.10 -0.39
N ASN A 121 -16.87 7.75 0.26
CA ASN A 121 -16.41 7.41 1.59
C ASN A 121 -17.09 8.29 2.64
N GLU A 122 -17.13 7.80 3.87
CA GLU A 122 -17.58 8.63 5.00
C GLU A 122 -16.61 9.80 5.23
N PRO A 123 -17.09 10.92 5.75
CA PRO A 123 -16.23 12.04 6.13
C PRO A 123 -15.10 11.62 7.07
N CYS A 124 -13.98 12.35 7.00
CA CYS A 124 -12.88 12.16 7.93
C CYS A 124 -13.36 12.32 9.38
N LYS A 125 -12.99 11.37 10.24
CA LYS A 125 -13.32 11.38 11.68
C LYS A 125 -12.24 12.03 12.54
N ILE A 126 -11.12 12.43 11.93
CA ILE A 126 -10.05 13.15 12.61
C ILE A 126 -10.43 14.63 12.62
N GLU A 127 -10.74 15.16 13.80
CA GLU A 127 -11.18 16.55 13.97
C GLU A 127 -10.06 17.55 13.69
N ASP A 128 -8.86 17.30 14.25
CA ASP A 128 -7.67 18.12 13.99
C ASP A 128 -6.67 17.40 13.12
N THR A 129 -6.52 17.86 11.89
CA THR A 129 -5.55 17.34 10.90
C THR A 129 -4.31 18.22 10.78
N SER A 130 -4.18 19.27 11.58
CA SER A 130 -3.08 20.25 11.49
C SER A 130 -1.68 19.66 11.74
N TRP A 131 -1.62 18.54 12.45
CA TRP A 131 -0.39 17.80 12.75
C TRP A 131 0.12 16.99 11.55
N ILE A 132 -0.72 16.70 10.55
CA ILE A 132 -0.33 15.96 9.35
C ILE A 132 0.48 16.90 8.45
N LYS A 133 1.78 16.62 8.34
CA LYS A 133 2.68 17.40 7.51
C LYS A 133 3.30 16.48 6.45
N PRO A 134 2.90 16.60 5.18
CA PRO A 134 3.57 15.90 4.08
C PRO A 134 5.05 16.26 4.03
N GLY A 135 5.89 15.29 3.67
CA GLY A 135 7.32 15.53 3.60
C GLY A 135 8.07 14.36 2.99
N LYS A 136 9.38 14.52 2.88
CA LYS A 136 10.29 13.49 2.36
C LYS A 136 10.91 12.72 3.51
N THR A 137 11.01 11.40 3.34
CA THR A 137 11.61 10.50 4.32
C THR A 137 12.75 9.68 3.74
N THR A 138 13.66 9.22 4.61
CA THR A 138 14.56 8.12 4.26
C THR A 138 13.84 6.79 4.42
N PHE A 139 14.27 5.78 3.67
CA PHE A 139 13.74 4.43 3.71
C PHE A 139 14.88 3.41 3.67
N THR A 140 15.47 3.15 4.81
CA THR A 140 16.74 2.42 4.94
C THR A 140 16.63 0.93 4.61
N TRP A 141 15.45 0.35 4.66
CA TRP A 141 15.21 -1.03 4.29
C TRP A 141 15.64 -1.33 2.84
N TRP A 142 15.42 -0.41 1.91
CA TRP A 142 15.74 -0.61 0.49
C TRP A 142 17.22 -0.75 0.20
N ASN A 143 18.09 -0.22 1.06
CA ASN A 143 19.54 -0.36 0.92
C ASN A 143 20.16 -1.29 1.98
N GLY A 144 19.34 -2.07 2.70
CA GLY A 144 19.81 -3.00 3.73
C GLY A 144 20.41 -2.30 4.95
N ASN A 145 19.96 -1.10 5.29
CA ASN A 145 20.50 -0.29 6.40
C ASN A 145 22.00 0.02 6.28
N VAL A 146 22.51 0.11 5.04
CA VAL A 146 23.94 0.38 4.80
C VAL A 146 24.32 1.76 5.32
N VAL A 147 25.42 1.80 6.06
CA VAL A 147 26.09 3.00 6.53
C VAL A 147 27.57 2.96 6.12
N PRO A 148 28.21 4.12 5.82
CA PRO A 148 29.62 4.13 5.42
C PRO A 148 30.57 3.86 6.58
N ASP A 149 30.13 4.02 7.83
CA ASP A 149 30.92 3.75 9.02
C ASP A 149 31.00 2.24 9.26
N THR A 150 32.21 1.70 9.29
CA THR A 150 32.48 0.27 9.50
C THR A 150 32.76 -0.09 10.96
N THR A 151 32.70 0.88 11.89
CA THR A 151 32.96 0.64 13.32
C THR A 151 31.79 -0.05 14.02
N PHE A 152 30.62 -0.09 13.38
CA PHE A 152 29.45 -0.81 13.85
C PHE A 152 28.72 -1.49 12.69
N LEU A 153 27.92 -2.49 13.02
CA LEU A 153 27.07 -3.17 12.03
C LEU A 153 25.80 -2.34 11.78
N GLY A 154 25.54 -2.01 10.52
CA GLY A 154 24.28 -1.40 10.11
C GLY A 154 23.08 -2.29 10.44
N GLY A 155 21.96 -1.70 10.87
CA GLY A 155 20.78 -2.43 11.26
C GLY A 155 19.81 -1.59 12.09
N ASN A 156 18.90 -2.25 12.78
CA ASN A 156 17.92 -1.56 13.63
C ASN A 156 18.53 -1.23 15.00
N ASN A 157 19.43 -0.25 15.02
CA ASN A 157 20.15 0.21 16.20
C ASN A 157 20.32 1.72 16.20
N PHE A 158 20.69 2.30 17.35
CA PHE A 158 20.87 3.75 17.50
C PHE A 158 21.91 4.34 16.53
N PRO A 159 23.13 3.79 16.37
CA PRO A 159 24.12 4.37 15.46
C PRO A 159 23.64 4.47 14.02
N THR A 160 22.94 3.46 13.51
CA THR A 160 22.36 3.50 12.15
C THR A 160 21.28 4.58 12.05
N ASN A 161 20.33 4.59 12.97
CA ASN A 161 19.28 5.61 12.98
C ASN A 161 19.86 7.02 13.11
N LYS A 162 20.87 7.21 13.97
CA LYS A 162 21.57 8.47 14.09
C LYS A 162 22.18 8.94 12.77
N TYR A 163 22.87 8.06 12.06
CA TYR A 163 23.46 8.39 10.76
C TYR A 163 22.39 8.89 9.76
N TYR A 164 21.25 8.22 9.66
CA TYR A 164 20.19 8.64 8.75
C TYR A 164 19.43 9.88 9.22
N ILE A 165 19.26 10.09 10.52
CA ILE A 165 18.73 11.35 11.07
C ILE A 165 19.65 12.52 10.70
N ASP A 166 20.97 12.37 10.87
CA ASP A 166 21.95 13.36 10.45
C ASP A 166 21.92 13.62 8.95
N PHE A 167 21.72 12.57 8.14
CA PHE A 167 21.53 12.69 6.70
C PHE A 167 20.28 13.50 6.35
N VAL A 168 19.15 13.20 6.97
CA VAL A 168 17.87 13.92 6.79
C VAL A 168 18.07 15.40 7.13
N ALA A 169 18.63 15.72 8.28
CA ALA A 169 18.86 17.09 8.73
C ALA A 169 19.76 17.87 7.76
N ARG A 170 20.88 17.29 7.32
CA ARG A 170 21.83 17.95 6.40
C ARG A 170 21.25 18.17 4.99
N ASN A 171 20.31 17.35 4.56
CA ASN A 171 19.75 17.40 3.20
C ASN A 171 18.37 18.06 3.14
N GLY A 172 17.89 18.66 4.24
CA GLY A 172 16.61 19.36 4.26
C GLY A 172 15.42 18.43 3.97
N LEU A 173 15.51 17.17 4.41
CA LEU A 173 14.37 16.24 4.40
C LEU A 173 13.58 16.40 5.71
N ASP A 174 12.38 15.84 5.77
CA ASP A 174 11.47 16.07 6.90
C ASP A 174 11.47 14.93 7.91
N TYR A 175 11.67 13.69 7.43
CA TYR A 175 11.45 12.49 8.22
C TYR A 175 12.58 11.48 8.06
N HIS A 176 12.76 10.70 9.11
CA HIS A 176 13.47 9.43 9.05
C HIS A 176 12.52 8.30 9.37
N SER A 177 12.40 7.31 8.47
CA SER A 177 11.60 6.10 8.71
C SER A 177 12.43 5.06 9.43
N ILE A 178 11.95 4.61 10.59
CA ILE A 178 12.51 3.46 11.28
C ILE A 178 11.77 2.23 10.80
N TYR A 179 12.48 1.39 10.07
CA TYR A 179 12.00 0.11 9.59
C TYR A 179 12.72 -1.01 10.31
N GLY A 180 12.18 -2.21 10.23
CA GLY A 180 12.94 -3.38 10.58
C GLY A 180 14.11 -3.62 9.61
N ASN A 181 15.01 -4.48 9.95
CA ASN A 181 15.90 -5.15 9.00
C ASN A 181 15.21 -6.44 8.51
N ALA A 182 15.89 -7.21 7.65
CA ALA A 182 15.36 -8.47 7.13
C ALA A 182 15.05 -9.53 8.21
N GLU A 183 15.50 -9.31 9.45
CA GLU A 183 15.41 -10.27 10.53
C GLU A 183 14.48 -9.80 11.68
N GLN A 184 14.28 -8.49 11.82
CA GLN A 184 13.56 -7.92 12.98
C GLN A 184 12.88 -6.60 12.67
N ALA A 185 11.60 -6.48 13.03
CA ALA A 185 10.90 -5.21 13.08
C ALA A 185 11.40 -4.35 14.25
N TRP A 186 10.96 -3.10 14.31
CA TRP A 186 11.21 -2.20 15.43
C TRP A 186 10.33 -2.53 16.67
N TYR A 187 9.25 -3.31 16.48
CA TYR A 187 8.30 -3.70 17.49
C TYR A 187 8.28 -5.22 17.70
N ASP A 188 7.62 -5.68 18.76
CA ASP A 188 7.48 -7.09 19.10
C ASP A 188 6.55 -7.82 18.13
N GLU A 189 7.10 -8.66 17.26
CA GLU A 189 6.38 -9.47 16.26
C GLU A 189 5.94 -10.84 16.79
N ASP A 190 6.00 -11.08 18.10
CA ASP A 190 5.64 -12.39 18.70
C ASP A 190 6.53 -13.55 18.21
N GLY A 191 7.81 -13.26 17.93
CA GLY A 191 8.76 -14.27 17.45
C GLY A 191 8.53 -14.76 16.01
N ALA A 192 7.55 -14.21 15.29
CA ALA A 192 7.38 -14.46 13.87
C ALA A 192 8.40 -13.64 13.05
N GLY A 193 8.66 -14.04 11.83
CA GLY A 193 9.61 -13.30 10.98
C GLY A 193 9.09 -11.93 10.56
N PHE A 194 10.01 -11.06 10.17
CA PHE A 194 9.72 -9.71 9.69
C PHE A 194 8.61 -9.68 8.61
N GLY A 195 7.63 -8.82 8.80
CA GLY A 195 6.48 -8.67 7.90
C GLY A 195 5.41 -9.75 8.03
N SER A 196 5.55 -10.65 9.02
CA SER A 196 4.56 -11.70 9.29
C SER A 196 4.31 -11.80 10.80
N PRO A 197 3.74 -10.74 11.42
CA PRO A 197 3.57 -10.69 12.87
C PRO A 197 2.67 -11.82 13.37
N GLY A 198 3.06 -12.43 14.50
CA GLY A 198 2.27 -13.44 15.18
C GLY A 198 1.02 -12.87 15.86
N PRO A 199 0.14 -13.73 16.38
CA PRO A 199 -1.16 -13.31 16.94
C PRO A 199 -1.06 -12.47 18.22
N LYS A 200 0.11 -12.42 18.86
CA LYS A 200 0.38 -11.60 20.07
C LYS A 200 1.34 -10.46 19.80
N ALA A 201 1.61 -10.17 18.52
CA ALA A 201 2.44 -9.02 18.16
C ALA A 201 1.88 -7.74 18.76
N ASP A 202 2.76 -6.89 19.26
CA ASP A 202 2.39 -5.66 19.95
C ASP A 202 3.17 -4.46 19.39
N ILE A 203 2.48 -3.65 18.60
CA ILE A 203 3.04 -2.43 18.00
C ILE A 203 3.40 -1.35 19.03
N LEU A 204 2.93 -1.45 20.27
CA LEU A 204 3.28 -0.53 21.34
C LEU A 204 4.55 -0.96 22.10
N LYS A 205 5.07 -2.13 21.80
CA LYS A 205 6.24 -2.71 22.46
C LYS A 205 7.45 -2.71 21.53
N VAL A 206 8.35 -1.79 21.77
CA VAL A 206 9.62 -1.70 21.04
C VAL A 206 10.51 -2.89 21.39
N VAL A 207 11.24 -3.43 20.40
CA VAL A 207 12.21 -4.51 20.64
C VAL A 207 13.33 -4.07 21.60
N PRO A 208 13.85 -4.97 22.45
CA PRO A 208 14.83 -4.60 23.48
C PRO A 208 16.15 -4.02 22.96
N SER A 209 16.49 -4.32 21.71
CA SER A 209 17.71 -3.84 21.03
C SER A 209 17.62 -2.36 20.61
N LEU A 210 16.44 -1.75 20.67
CA LEU A 210 16.18 -0.41 20.16
C LEU A 210 15.62 0.51 21.25
N ASN A 211 16.36 1.55 21.61
CA ASN A 211 15.85 2.61 22.48
C ASN A 211 15.13 3.67 21.67
N MET A 212 13.83 3.49 21.45
CA MET A 212 13.02 4.40 20.64
C MET A 212 12.97 5.82 21.21
N GLN A 213 12.96 5.96 22.54
CA GLN A 213 12.96 7.27 23.19
C GLN A 213 14.22 8.06 22.85
N GLU A 214 15.40 7.43 22.93
CA GLU A 214 16.68 8.04 22.61
C GLU A 214 16.73 8.49 21.14
N ILE A 215 16.21 7.66 20.22
CA ILE A 215 16.15 8.00 18.80
C ILE A 215 15.23 9.20 18.57
N CYS A 216 14.03 9.21 19.18
CA CYS A 216 13.08 10.31 19.05
C CYS A 216 13.65 11.63 19.62
N ASP A 217 14.31 11.57 20.76
CA ASP A 217 14.92 12.74 21.39
C ASP A 217 16.07 13.29 20.53
N TYR A 218 16.90 12.39 19.98
CA TYR A 218 17.94 12.78 19.05
C TYR A 218 17.37 13.40 17.77
N ALA A 219 16.38 12.77 17.13
CA ALA A 219 15.75 13.29 15.94
C ALA A 219 15.17 14.67 16.18
N LYS A 220 14.44 14.85 17.28
CA LYS A 220 13.89 16.13 17.70
C LYS A 220 14.98 17.21 17.86
N SER A 221 16.13 16.87 18.44
CA SER A 221 17.26 17.78 18.59
C SER A 221 17.83 18.24 17.25
N GLN A 222 17.70 17.43 16.19
CA GLN A 222 18.12 17.72 14.83
C GLN A 222 17.01 18.33 13.95
N GLY A 223 15.81 18.58 14.51
CA GLY A 223 14.65 19.07 13.75
C GLY A 223 14.03 18.04 12.81
N VAL A 224 14.32 16.76 12.98
CA VAL A 224 13.83 15.64 12.18
C VAL A 224 12.67 14.96 12.89
N ARG A 225 11.67 14.54 12.13
CA ARG A 225 10.55 13.75 12.63
C ARG A 225 10.75 12.27 12.35
N ILE A 226 10.26 11.42 13.22
CA ILE A 226 10.28 9.96 13.04
C ILE A 226 8.99 9.51 12.42
N HIS A 227 9.10 8.60 11.45
CA HIS A 227 8.01 7.85 10.83
C HIS A 227 8.22 6.36 11.13
N LEU A 228 7.14 5.66 11.56
CA LEU A 228 7.12 4.24 11.90
C LEU A 228 6.18 3.49 10.97
#